data_1db3e355b38cb92d10a8a535e1b1ae96
#
_entry.id   1db3e355b38cb92d10a8a535e1b1ae96
#
_cell.length_a   1.000
_cell.length_b   1.000
_cell.length_c   1.000
_cell.angle_alpha   90.00
_cell.angle_beta   90.00
_cell.angle_gamma   90.00
#
_symmetry.space_group_name_H-M   'P 1'
#
loop_
_entity.id
_entity.type
_entity.pdbx_description
1 polymer ?
#
loop_
_entity_poly.entity_id
_entity_poly.type
_entity_poly.pdbx_seq_one_letter_code
_entity_poly.pdbx_strand_id
1 'polypeptide(L)'
;MAISVSSICIVGFGAFGKLIATQLCPYFTIVLIDPAVHHLTDDFQGRVTIGSFADVSRCDLIILAVPVSNFKSVIASLKDQLKLGSVVVDVGSVKVNPTEVMLQELPAHVEIVGTHPLFGPQSARNGIRGRKIAVCHIRGRSTSRIAAFLRRFLGLKVFFTTPEDHDKEAALVQGVTHLIAKVLIKMEPLPTRLTTASFEHLVQAIEMVRYDAPSVFHAIERANPYALEVRERFFALADEIRNELEQQI
;
A
#
# COMPACT_ATOMS: atom_id res chain seq x y z
N MET A 1 25.98 14.83 -1.70
CA MET A 1 25.20 15.52 -2.74
C MET A 1 23.73 15.19 -2.51
N ALA A 2 22.89 16.18 -2.29
CA ALA A 2 21.45 15.99 -2.25
C ALA A 2 21.01 15.71 -3.68
N ILE A 3 20.41 14.53 -3.96
CA ILE A 3 19.67 14.37 -5.21
C ILE A 3 18.48 15.29 -5.06
N SER A 4 18.47 16.34 -5.85
CA SER A 4 17.31 17.21 -6.00
C SER A 4 16.28 16.41 -6.80
N VAL A 5 15.46 15.61 -6.13
CA VAL A 5 14.28 15.02 -6.76
C VAL A 5 13.34 16.17 -7.07
N SER A 6 13.17 16.48 -8.34
CA SER A 6 12.27 17.55 -8.78
C SER A 6 11.00 16.99 -9.43
N SER A 7 11.09 15.82 -10.03
CA SER A 7 10.01 15.16 -10.74
C SER A 7 9.84 13.71 -10.32
N ILE A 8 8.61 13.32 -10.07
CA ILE A 8 8.22 11.95 -9.74
C ILE A 8 7.20 11.43 -10.75
N CYS A 9 7.26 10.13 -10.98
CA CYS A 9 6.23 9.41 -11.71
C CYS A 9 5.39 8.59 -10.74
N ILE A 10 4.07 8.65 -10.86
CA ILE A 10 3.14 7.76 -10.16
C ILE A 10 2.47 6.88 -11.22
N VAL A 11 2.67 5.57 -11.11
CA VAL A 11 2.02 4.59 -11.96
C VAL A 11 0.86 3.97 -11.21
N GLY A 12 -0.35 4.23 -11.71
CA GLY A 12 -1.62 3.87 -11.08
C GLY A 12 -2.28 5.05 -10.36
N PHE A 13 -3.55 5.34 -10.71
CA PHE A 13 -4.33 6.44 -10.14
C PHE A 13 -5.67 5.97 -9.56
N GLY A 14 -5.66 4.77 -8.96
CA GLY A 14 -6.75 4.33 -8.09
C GLY A 14 -6.83 5.22 -6.84
N ALA A 15 -7.73 4.88 -5.92
CA ALA A 15 -7.96 5.68 -4.70
C ALA A 15 -6.68 5.99 -3.91
N PHE A 16 -5.73 5.03 -3.85
CA PHE A 16 -4.46 5.22 -3.16
C PHE A 16 -3.46 6.05 -3.97
N GLY A 17 -3.36 5.84 -5.29
CA GLY A 17 -2.52 6.67 -6.17
C GLY A 17 -2.94 8.14 -6.16
N LYS A 18 -4.24 8.41 -6.10
CA LYS A 18 -4.81 9.74 -5.93
C LYS A 18 -4.41 10.36 -4.58
N LEU A 19 -4.51 9.59 -3.49
CA LEU A 19 -4.06 10.02 -2.17
C LEU A 19 -2.57 10.41 -2.18
N ILE A 20 -1.71 9.58 -2.78
CA ILE A 20 -0.27 9.87 -2.90
C ILE A 20 -0.05 11.15 -3.71
N ALA A 21 -0.69 11.30 -4.87
CA ALA A 21 -0.56 12.49 -5.71
C ALA A 21 -0.94 13.75 -4.92
N THR A 22 -2.04 13.72 -4.18
CA THR A 22 -2.48 14.83 -3.32
C THR A 22 -1.45 15.19 -2.25
N GLN A 23 -0.83 14.18 -1.61
CA GLN A 23 0.16 14.43 -0.55
C GLN A 23 1.52 14.90 -1.10
N LEU A 24 1.87 14.55 -2.33
CA LEU A 24 3.18 14.84 -2.91
C LEU A 24 3.19 16.06 -3.83
N CYS A 25 2.06 16.44 -4.43
CA CYS A 25 2.00 17.60 -5.35
C CYS A 25 2.45 18.94 -4.72
N PRO A 26 2.36 19.21 -3.40
CA PRO A 26 2.96 20.42 -2.83
C PRO A 26 4.49 20.49 -2.92
N TYR A 27 5.16 19.35 -3.08
CA TYR A 27 6.62 19.25 -3.04
C TYR A 27 7.25 18.95 -4.40
N PHE A 28 6.53 18.29 -5.32
CA PHE A 28 7.07 17.74 -6.55
C PHE A 28 6.18 18.05 -7.76
N THR A 29 6.79 18.07 -8.94
CA THR A 29 6.05 17.92 -10.20
C THR A 29 5.82 16.43 -10.43
N ILE A 30 4.60 16.04 -10.77
CA ILE A 30 4.16 14.65 -10.88
C ILE A 30 3.75 14.34 -12.30
N VAL A 31 4.34 13.30 -12.87
CA VAL A 31 3.86 12.63 -14.08
C VAL A 31 3.00 11.45 -13.64
N LEU A 32 1.74 11.47 -14.02
CA LEU A 32 0.79 10.42 -13.71
C LEU A 32 0.62 9.48 -14.90
N ILE A 33 0.77 8.18 -14.69
CA ILE A 33 0.57 7.15 -15.72
C ILE A 33 -0.53 6.20 -15.25
N ASP A 34 -1.67 6.26 -15.92
CA ASP A 34 -2.79 5.33 -15.71
C ASP A 34 -3.63 5.27 -17.00
N PRO A 35 -3.84 4.08 -17.60
CA PRO A 35 -4.57 3.97 -18.86
C PRO A 35 -6.04 4.36 -18.78
N ALA A 36 -6.62 4.38 -17.58
CA ALA A 36 -8.02 4.76 -17.36
C ALA A 36 -8.22 6.28 -17.16
N VAL A 37 -7.12 7.05 -17.05
CA VAL A 37 -7.19 8.49 -16.75
C VAL A 37 -6.85 9.30 -17.99
N HIS A 38 -7.85 9.99 -18.54
CA HIS A 38 -7.71 10.86 -19.72
C HIS A 38 -7.75 12.35 -19.37
N HIS A 39 -8.26 12.72 -18.20
CA HIS A 39 -8.30 14.09 -17.68
C HIS A 39 -8.24 14.07 -16.16
N LEU A 40 -7.73 15.15 -15.58
CA LEU A 40 -7.71 15.34 -14.14
C LEU A 40 -8.92 16.20 -13.73
N THR A 41 -9.66 15.73 -12.75
CA THR A 41 -10.82 16.45 -12.19
C THR A 41 -10.47 17.28 -10.97
N ASP A 42 -9.32 16.98 -10.36
CA ASP A 42 -8.86 17.66 -9.15
C ASP A 42 -7.85 18.75 -9.50
N ASP A 43 -7.89 19.82 -8.73
CA ASP A 43 -6.87 20.86 -8.78
C ASP A 43 -5.64 20.40 -7.99
N PHE A 44 -4.63 19.93 -8.71
CA PHE A 44 -3.31 19.62 -8.16
C PHE A 44 -2.35 20.82 -8.28
N GLN A 45 -2.88 22.06 -8.28
CA GLN A 45 -2.09 23.28 -8.41
C GLN A 45 -1.24 23.33 -9.69
N GLY A 46 -1.71 22.68 -10.76
CA GLY A 46 -0.98 22.57 -12.03
C GLY A 46 0.29 21.72 -11.97
N ARG A 47 0.53 21.00 -10.88
CA ARG A 47 1.77 20.22 -10.67
C ARG A 47 1.66 18.75 -11.06
N VAL A 48 0.47 18.29 -11.42
CA VAL A 48 0.24 16.91 -11.89
C VAL A 48 -0.13 16.95 -13.35
N THR A 49 0.55 16.16 -14.17
CA THR A 49 0.29 16.01 -15.59
C THR A 49 0.09 14.55 -15.93
N ILE A 50 -0.83 14.25 -16.85
CA ILE A 50 -0.99 12.90 -17.40
C ILE A 50 0.15 12.67 -18.39
N GLY A 51 0.83 11.54 -18.26
CA GLY A 51 1.93 11.14 -19.13
C GLY A 51 1.81 9.69 -19.58
N SER A 52 2.89 9.22 -20.19
CA SER A 52 3.05 7.86 -20.69
C SER A 52 4.31 7.22 -20.11
N PHE A 53 4.55 5.94 -20.37
CA PHE A 53 5.79 5.29 -19.94
C PHE A 53 7.06 5.93 -20.54
N ALA A 54 6.97 6.62 -21.70
CA ALA A 54 8.10 7.36 -22.27
C ALA A 54 8.57 8.52 -21.37
N ASP A 55 7.66 9.09 -20.57
CA ASP A 55 7.97 10.22 -19.68
C ASP A 55 8.70 9.79 -18.40
N VAL A 56 8.79 8.48 -18.12
CA VAL A 56 9.53 7.92 -16.97
C VAL A 56 11.00 8.33 -17.00
N SER A 57 11.60 8.47 -18.20
CA SER A 57 12.99 8.90 -18.40
C SER A 57 13.30 10.28 -17.80
N ARG A 58 12.29 11.12 -17.58
CA ARG A 58 12.42 12.47 -16.98
C ARG A 58 12.32 12.43 -15.45
N CYS A 59 11.87 11.31 -14.88
CA CYS A 59 11.61 11.21 -13.45
C CYS A 59 12.78 10.60 -12.69
N ASP A 60 13.03 11.08 -11.47
CA ASP A 60 14.06 10.55 -10.57
C ASP A 60 13.51 9.45 -9.66
N LEU A 61 12.22 9.54 -9.35
CA LEU A 61 11.50 8.63 -8.47
C LEU A 61 10.25 8.12 -9.16
N ILE A 62 10.05 6.81 -9.17
CA ILE A 62 8.90 6.14 -9.74
C ILE A 62 8.15 5.42 -8.61
N ILE A 63 6.88 5.73 -8.41
CA ILE A 63 6.02 5.12 -7.40
C ILE A 63 5.05 4.17 -8.07
N LEU A 64 5.13 2.89 -7.72
CA LEU A 64 4.22 1.86 -8.21
C LEU A 64 2.99 1.77 -7.29
N ALA A 65 1.89 2.38 -7.70
CA ALA A 65 0.60 2.40 -6.99
C ALA A 65 -0.46 1.54 -7.71
N VAL A 66 -0.03 0.46 -8.34
CA VAL A 66 -0.88 -0.52 -9.03
C VAL A 66 -1.03 -1.79 -8.18
N PRO A 67 -2.04 -2.65 -8.43
CA PRO A 67 -2.11 -3.96 -7.81
C PRO A 67 -0.83 -4.78 -8.04
N VAL A 68 -0.39 -5.52 -7.02
CA VAL A 68 0.85 -6.33 -7.06
C VAL A 68 0.83 -7.30 -8.25
N SER A 69 -0.32 -7.85 -8.60
CA SER A 69 -0.50 -8.70 -9.79
C SER A 69 -0.07 -8.06 -11.11
N ASN A 70 -0.06 -6.72 -11.16
CA ASN A 70 0.29 -5.97 -12.36
C ASN A 70 1.76 -5.52 -12.38
N PHE A 71 2.54 -5.77 -11.33
CA PHE A 71 3.93 -5.28 -11.23
C PHE A 71 4.79 -5.75 -12.40
N LYS A 72 4.74 -7.02 -12.73
CA LYS A 72 5.55 -7.59 -13.83
C LYS A 72 5.26 -6.89 -15.16
N SER A 73 4.00 -6.71 -15.52
CA SER A 73 3.62 -6.05 -16.78
C SER A 73 3.96 -4.55 -16.78
N VAL A 74 3.74 -3.86 -15.66
CA VAL A 74 4.09 -2.45 -15.52
C VAL A 74 5.60 -2.25 -15.59
N ILE A 75 6.39 -3.05 -14.89
CA ILE A 75 7.85 -2.97 -14.93
C ILE A 75 8.37 -3.26 -16.34
N ALA A 76 7.81 -4.24 -17.05
CA ALA A 76 8.18 -4.51 -18.44
C ALA A 76 7.96 -3.31 -19.35
N SER A 77 6.92 -2.49 -19.09
CA SER A 77 6.61 -1.30 -19.89
C SER A 77 7.50 -0.11 -19.58
N LEU A 78 8.10 -0.02 -18.39
CA LEU A 78 8.85 1.17 -17.95
C LEU A 78 10.36 0.95 -17.82
N LYS A 79 10.84 -0.29 -17.69
CA LYS A 79 12.23 -0.60 -17.32
C LYS A 79 13.28 -0.01 -18.27
N ASP A 80 12.99 0.01 -19.57
CA ASP A 80 13.90 0.53 -20.60
C ASP A 80 13.97 2.06 -20.61
N GLN A 81 13.06 2.74 -19.90
CA GLN A 81 13.03 4.19 -19.76
C GLN A 81 13.69 4.67 -18.46
N LEU A 82 14.10 3.75 -17.57
CA LEU A 82 14.69 4.09 -16.28
C LEU A 82 16.14 4.56 -16.46
N LYS A 83 16.40 5.82 -16.09
CA LYS A 83 17.76 6.39 -16.14
C LYS A 83 18.63 5.88 -14.99
N LEU A 84 19.95 6.04 -15.13
CA LEU A 84 20.90 5.72 -14.09
C LEU A 84 20.57 6.50 -12.79
N GLY A 85 20.48 5.78 -11.69
CA GLY A 85 20.17 6.35 -10.37
C GLY A 85 18.68 6.61 -10.13
N SER A 86 17.77 6.18 -11.03
CA SER A 86 16.34 6.18 -10.74
C SER A 86 16.02 5.31 -9.53
N VAL A 87 15.03 5.74 -8.76
CA VAL A 87 14.54 5.01 -7.60
C VAL A 87 13.12 4.53 -7.89
N VAL A 88 12.88 3.23 -7.75
CA VAL A 88 11.53 2.64 -7.82
C VAL A 88 11.06 2.35 -6.40
N VAL A 89 9.87 2.84 -6.08
CA VAL A 89 9.21 2.66 -4.79
C VAL A 89 7.88 1.96 -5.01
N ASP A 90 7.65 0.86 -4.30
CA ASP A 90 6.33 0.26 -4.23
C ASP A 90 5.56 0.74 -2.99
N VAL A 91 4.24 0.75 -3.05
CA VAL A 91 3.35 1.12 -1.95
C VAL A 91 2.32 0.02 -1.64
N GLY A 92 2.58 -1.19 -2.10
CA GLY A 92 1.67 -2.33 -1.93
C GLY A 92 1.50 -2.77 -0.49
N SER A 93 0.45 -3.55 -0.23
CA SER A 93 0.12 -4.07 1.11
C SER A 93 0.98 -5.28 1.52
N VAL A 94 1.71 -5.87 0.61
CA VAL A 94 2.65 -6.98 0.84
C VAL A 94 4.03 -6.61 0.31
N LYS A 95 5.10 -7.24 0.83
CA LYS A 95 6.48 -6.84 0.51
C LYS A 95 7.32 -7.95 -0.13
N VAL A 96 7.15 -9.20 0.25
CA VAL A 96 7.99 -10.30 -0.28
C VAL A 96 7.82 -10.43 -1.79
N ASN A 97 6.61 -10.68 -2.26
CA ASN A 97 6.33 -10.89 -3.69
C ASN A 97 6.69 -9.65 -4.56
N PRO A 98 6.28 -8.40 -4.22
CA PRO A 98 6.72 -7.22 -4.97
C PRO A 98 8.23 -7.05 -5.02
N THR A 99 8.92 -7.32 -3.92
CA THR A 99 10.39 -7.22 -3.83
C THR A 99 11.06 -8.20 -4.78
N GLU A 100 10.63 -9.46 -4.80
CA GLU A 100 11.15 -10.47 -5.71
C GLU A 100 10.97 -10.06 -7.19
N VAL A 101 9.77 -9.62 -7.56
CA VAL A 101 9.48 -9.16 -8.91
C VAL A 101 10.35 -7.96 -9.29
N MET A 102 10.49 -6.97 -8.41
CA MET A 102 11.32 -5.79 -8.67
C MET A 102 12.80 -6.13 -8.78
N LEU A 103 13.31 -7.06 -7.96
CA LEU A 103 14.70 -7.51 -8.03
C LEU A 103 15.02 -8.26 -9.32
N GLN A 104 14.07 -9.07 -9.79
CA GLN A 104 14.22 -9.87 -11.01
C GLN A 104 14.09 -9.04 -12.30
N GLU A 105 13.15 -8.12 -12.34
CA GLU A 105 12.75 -7.45 -13.58
C GLU A 105 13.39 -6.07 -13.78
N LEU A 106 13.78 -5.37 -12.69
CA LEU A 106 14.37 -4.02 -12.77
C LEU A 106 15.88 -4.07 -13.05
N PRO A 107 16.39 -3.21 -13.94
CA PRO A 107 17.82 -3.10 -14.22
C PRO A 107 18.65 -2.91 -12.94
N ALA A 108 19.88 -3.45 -12.93
CA ALA A 108 20.77 -3.42 -11.75
C ALA A 108 21.13 -2.01 -11.27
N HIS A 109 21.11 -1.02 -12.16
CA HIS A 109 21.41 0.38 -11.86
C HIS A 109 20.27 1.14 -11.14
N VAL A 110 19.08 0.54 -11.06
CA VAL A 110 17.91 1.15 -10.42
C VAL A 110 17.91 0.84 -8.93
N GLU A 111 17.71 1.86 -8.10
CA GLU A 111 17.52 1.67 -6.67
C GLU A 111 16.10 1.24 -6.36
N ILE A 112 15.91 0.42 -5.33
CA ILE A 112 14.59 -0.15 -4.97
C ILE A 112 14.33 0.07 -3.48
N VAL A 113 13.15 0.63 -3.17
CA VAL A 113 12.67 0.80 -1.79
C VAL A 113 11.26 0.25 -1.69
N GLY A 114 11.06 -0.73 -0.82
CA GLY A 114 9.72 -1.21 -0.49
C GLY A 114 9.09 -0.29 0.55
N THR A 115 7.83 0.11 0.35
CA THR A 115 7.08 0.82 1.38
C THR A 115 5.67 0.25 1.52
N HIS A 116 5.11 0.36 2.72
CA HIS A 116 3.70 0.08 2.95
C HIS A 116 3.13 1.14 3.90
N PRO A 117 2.40 2.12 3.38
CA PRO A 117 1.57 3.00 4.20
C PRO A 117 0.50 2.19 4.92
N LEU A 118 0.59 2.14 6.28
CA LEU A 118 -0.36 1.38 7.11
C LEU A 118 -1.65 2.18 7.32
N PHE A 119 -2.15 2.75 6.24
CA PHE A 119 -3.39 3.50 6.15
C PHE A 119 -3.91 3.51 4.70
N GLY A 120 -5.21 3.51 4.55
CA GLY A 120 -5.89 3.66 3.27
C GLY A 120 -6.58 5.02 3.15
N PRO A 121 -7.23 5.31 2.01
CA PRO A 121 -7.96 6.57 1.80
C PRO A 121 -8.99 6.86 2.88
N GLN A 122 -9.67 5.82 3.39
CA GLN A 122 -10.70 5.96 4.43
C GLN A 122 -10.10 6.42 5.77
N SER A 123 -9.03 5.76 6.22
CA SER A 123 -8.36 6.11 7.47
C SER A 123 -7.54 7.40 7.37
N ALA A 124 -7.23 7.88 6.16
CA ALA A 124 -6.49 9.11 5.89
C ALA A 124 -7.37 10.35 5.63
N ARG A 125 -8.70 10.27 5.78
CA ARG A 125 -9.64 11.38 5.52
C ARG A 125 -9.26 12.68 6.24
N ASN A 126 -8.74 12.56 7.47
CA ASN A 126 -8.32 13.69 8.30
C ASN A 126 -6.81 13.97 8.20
N GLY A 127 -6.19 13.57 7.10
CA GLY A 127 -4.75 13.72 6.86
C GLY A 127 -3.93 12.49 7.25
N ILE A 128 -2.64 12.54 6.88
CA ILE A 128 -1.70 11.42 7.07
C ILE A 128 -0.68 11.64 8.19
N ARG A 129 -0.60 12.86 8.74
CA ARG A 129 0.37 13.17 9.81
C ARG A 129 0.18 12.26 11.02
N GLY A 130 1.27 11.69 11.53
CA GLY A 130 1.27 10.74 12.64
C GLY A 130 0.89 9.31 12.26
N ARG A 131 0.46 9.04 11.01
CA ARG A 131 0.20 7.70 10.51
C ARG A 131 1.49 6.91 10.36
N LYS A 132 1.38 5.58 10.38
CA LYS A 132 2.51 4.66 10.29
C LYS A 132 2.80 4.29 8.83
N ILE A 133 4.07 4.10 8.52
CA ILE A 133 4.53 3.53 7.25
C ILE A 133 5.70 2.57 7.50
N ALA A 134 5.62 1.37 6.94
CA ALA A 134 6.74 0.45 6.89
C ALA A 134 7.66 0.83 5.71
N VAL A 135 8.97 0.70 5.90
CA VAL A 135 9.99 0.97 4.88
C VAL A 135 11.02 -0.16 4.89
N CYS A 136 11.15 -0.82 3.75
CA CYS A 136 12.10 -1.90 3.51
C CYS A 136 13.23 -1.42 2.60
N HIS A 137 14.46 -1.60 3.03
CA HIS A 137 15.63 -1.40 2.17
C HIS A 137 15.80 -2.62 1.27
N ILE A 138 15.76 -2.43 -0.05
CA ILE A 138 15.90 -3.54 -1.00
C ILE A 138 17.22 -3.43 -1.77
N ARG A 139 17.44 -2.31 -2.48
CA ARG A 139 18.66 -2.09 -3.28
C ARG A 139 18.99 -0.58 -3.39
N GLY A 140 20.23 -0.21 -3.21
CA GLY A 140 20.72 1.17 -3.38
C GLY A 140 20.89 1.94 -2.07
N ARG A 141 20.88 3.27 -2.13
CA ARG A 141 21.20 4.16 -0.98
C ARG A 141 20.11 5.16 -0.63
N SER A 142 19.00 5.17 -1.37
CA SER A 142 17.95 6.19 -1.24
C SER A 142 16.98 5.97 -0.08
N THR A 143 16.96 4.79 0.53
CA THR A 143 16.03 4.42 1.62
C THR A 143 16.03 5.45 2.75
N SER A 144 17.21 5.84 3.26
CA SER A 144 17.32 6.79 4.37
C SER A 144 16.80 8.19 3.99
N ARG A 145 17.00 8.61 2.73
CA ARG A 145 16.51 9.92 2.24
C ARG A 145 15.00 9.91 2.09
N ILE A 146 14.43 8.83 1.55
CA ILE A 146 12.98 8.64 1.45
C ILE A 146 12.37 8.64 2.86
N ALA A 147 12.93 7.88 3.80
CA ALA A 147 12.46 7.83 5.17
C ALA A 147 12.54 9.21 5.86
N ALA A 148 13.59 9.98 5.62
CA ALA A 148 13.73 11.35 6.14
C ALA A 148 12.66 12.29 5.57
N PHE A 149 12.36 12.20 4.26
CA PHE A 149 11.28 12.95 3.63
C PHE A 149 9.92 12.59 4.24
N LEU A 150 9.61 11.31 4.35
CA LEU A 150 8.35 10.79 4.92
C LEU A 150 8.14 11.30 6.36
N ARG A 151 9.19 11.31 7.19
CA ARG A 151 9.13 11.84 8.56
C ARG A 151 8.99 13.35 8.61
N ARG A 152 9.85 14.06 7.90
CA ARG A 152 10.01 15.51 8.06
C ARG A 152 8.91 16.29 7.36
N PHE A 153 8.55 15.91 6.14
CA PHE A 153 7.62 16.66 5.31
C PHE A 153 6.20 16.12 5.41
N LEU A 154 6.02 14.80 5.39
CA LEU A 154 4.69 14.20 5.52
C LEU A 154 4.29 13.91 6.96
N GLY A 155 5.22 14.02 7.91
CA GLY A 155 4.95 13.80 9.34
C GLY A 155 4.59 12.36 9.70
N LEU A 156 5.01 11.38 8.87
CA LEU A 156 4.73 9.97 9.09
C LEU A 156 5.64 9.35 10.16
N LYS A 157 5.14 8.35 10.87
CA LYS A 157 5.91 7.48 11.74
C LYS A 157 6.50 6.34 10.91
N VAL A 158 7.80 6.40 10.63
CA VAL A 158 8.49 5.43 9.76
C VAL A 158 9.07 4.30 10.59
N PHE A 159 8.72 3.07 10.22
CA PHE A 159 9.25 1.83 10.77
C PHE A 159 10.08 1.11 9.71
N PHE A 160 11.35 0.84 10.03
CA PHE A 160 12.19 0.02 9.17
C PHE A 160 11.98 -1.45 9.48
N THR A 161 11.87 -2.26 8.43
CA THR A 161 11.66 -3.69 8.54
C THR A 161 12.23 -4.40 7.30
N THR A 162 12.30 -5.73 7.33
CA THR A 162 12.55 -6.56 6.16
C THR A 162 11.23 -6.88 5.45
N PRO A 163 11.24 -7.28 4.16
CA PRO A 163 10.03 -7.76 3.49
C PRO A 163 9.37 -8.94 4.21
N GLU A 164 10.17 -9.87 4.70
CA GLU A 164 9.72 -11.09 5.39
C GLU A 164 9.06 -10.77 6.73
N ASP A 165 9.69 -9.95 7.57
CA ASP A 165 9.15 -9.58 8.89
C ASP A 165 7.88 -8.73 8.73
N HIS A 166 7.89 -7.82 7.73
CA HIS A 166 6.69 -7.07 7.37
C HIS A 166 5.52 -8.00 7.04
N ASP A 167 5.73 -8.96 6.14
CA ASP A 167 4.65 -9.81 5.64
C ASP A 167 4.17 -10.81 6.72
N LYS A 168 5.05 -11.27 7.64
CA LYS A 168 4.63 -12.04 8.83
C LYS A 168 3.70 -11.23 9.74
N GLU A 169 4.07 -10.00 10.07
CA GLU A 169 3.22 -9.13 10.90
C GLU A 169 1.92 -8.76 10.17
N ALA A 170 1.99 -8.44 8.89
CA ALA A 170 0.83 -8.07 8.08
C ALA A 170 -0.16 -9.24 7.92
N ALA A 171 0.32 -10.48 7.83
CA ALA A 171 -0.53 -11.67 7.75
C ALA A 171 -1.49 -11.75 8.95
N LEU A 172 -1.00 -11.46 10.17
CA LEU A 172 -1.85 -11.43 11.34
C LEU A 172 -2.67 -10.15 11.41
N VAL A 173 -2.01 -8.98 11.35
CA VAL A 173 -2.66 -7.69 11.62
C VAL A 173 -3.71 -7.35 10.55
N GLN A 174 -3.35 -7.47 9.27
CA GLN A 174 -4.25 -7.15 8.18
C GLN A 174 -5.14 -8.34 7.79
N GLY A 175 -4.57 -9.55 7.71
CA GLY A 175 -5.32 -10.75 7.34
C GLY A 175 -6.51 -10.96 8.26
N VAL A 176 -6.29 -11.06 9.57
CA VAL A 176 -7.39 -11.27 10.53
C VAL A 176 -8.39 -10.11 10.52
N THR A 177 -7.91 -8.86 10.42
CA THR A 177 -8.81 -7.69 10.35
C THR A 177 -9.74 -7.78 9.13
N HIS A 178 -9.21 -8.13 7.96
CA HIS A 178 -10.03 -8.25 6.74
C HIS A 178 -10.96 -9.46 6.78
N LEU A 179 -10.54 -10.58 7.36
CA LEU A 179 -11.42 -11.76 7.55
C LEU A 179 -12.61 -11.41 8.45
N ILE A 180 -12.37 -10.79 9.62
CA ILE A 180 -13.42 -10.34 10.53
C ILE A 180 -14.35 -9.34 9.82
N ALA A 181 -13.79 -8.36 9.12
CA ALA A 181 -14.57 -7.38 8.38
C ALA A 181 -15.47 -8.05 7.33
N LYS A 182 -14.96 -9.01 6.56
CA LYS A 182 -15.74 -9.76 5.56
C LYS A 182 -16.90 -10.54 6.18
N VAL A 183 -16.69 -11.13 7.35
CA VAL A 183 -17.75 -11.86 8.07
C VAL A 183 -18.84 -10.89 8.54
N LEU A 184 -18.46 -9.82 9.23
CA LEU A 184 -19.42 -8.88 9.80
C LEU A 184 -20.19 -8.08 8.73
N ILE A 185 -19.56 -7.75 7.60
CA ILE A 185 -20.27 -7.17 6.44
C ILE A 185 -21.34 -8.14 5.90
N LYS A 186 -21.10 -9.45 5.92
CA LYS A 186 -22.11 -10.45 5.50
C LYS A 186 -23.23 -10.64 6.53
N MET A 187 -23.02 -10.25 7.79
CA MET A 187 -24.05 -10.29 8.84
C MET A 187 -24.93 -9.04 8.88
N GLU A 188 -24.71 -8.06 8.03
CA GLU A 188 -25.52 -6.83 7.97
C GLU A 188 -26.99 -7.13 7.66
N PRO A 189 -27.95 -6.32 8.19
CA PRO A 189 -27.74 -5.07 8.93
C PRO A 189 -27.30 -5.28 10.39
N LEU A 190 -26.27 -4.55 10.83
CA LEU A 190 -25.81 -4.59 12.21
C LEU A 190 -26.68 -3.69 13.13
N PRO A 191 -26.89 -4.08 14.41
CA PRO A 191 -27.67 -3.27 15.35
C PRO A 191 -26.97 -1.94 15.63
N THR A 192 -27.78 -0.88 15.82
CA THR A 192 -27.28 0.49 16.08
C THR A 192 -27.78 1.10 17.38
N ARG A 193 -28.77 0.47 18.03
CA ARG A 193 -29.45 1.06 19.19
C ARG A 193 -28.95 0.53 20.54
N LEU A 194 -28.78 -0.80 20.65
CA LEU A 194 -28.28 -1.43 21.89
C LEU A 194 -26.90 -2.00 21.59
N THR A 195 -25.90 -1.13 21.63
CA THR A 195 -24.50 -1.45 21.34
C THR A 195 -23.63 -1.28 22.58
N THR A 196 -22.49 -1.96 22.59
CA THR A 196 -21.41 -1.73 23.56
C THR A 196 -20.30 -0.92 22.92
N ALA A 197 -19.51 -0.20 23.70
CA ALA A 197 -18.34 0.54 23.20
C ALA A 197 -17.37 -0.35 22.41
N SER A 198 -17.15 -1.60 22.87
CA SER A 198 -16.29 -2.57 22.15
C SER A 198 -16.84 -2.93 20.79
N PHE A 199 -18.16 -3.13 20.66
CA PHE A 199 -18.80 -3.40 19.38
C PHE A 199 -18.71 -2.19 18.43
N GLU A 200 -18.91 -0.97 18.95
CA GLU A 200 -18.76 0.26 18.16
C GLU A 200 -17.33 0.44 17.63
N HIS A 201 -16.30 0.14 18.41
CA HIS A 201 -14.91 0.13 17.95
C HIS A 201 -14.67 -0.92 16.85
N LEU A 202 -15.28 -2.10 16.97
CA LEU A 202 -15.20 -3.12 15.94
C LEU A 202 -15.85 -2.66 14.63
N VAL A 203 -17.04 -2.06 14.71
CA VAL A 203 -17.72 -1.48 13.53
C VAL A 203 -16.87 -0.37 12.91
N GLN A 204 -16.27 0.52 13.71
CA GLN A 204 -15.36 1.56 13.20
C GLN A 204 -14.14 0.96 12.49
N ALA A 205 -13.56 -0.12 13.01
CA ALA A 205 -12.45 -0.81 12.36
C ALA A 205 -12.87 -1.40 10.99
N ILE A 206 -14.07 -1.98 10.91
CA ILE A 206 -14.63 -2.52 9.66
C ILE A 206 -14.82 -1.41 8.62
N GLU A 207 -15.34 -0.26 9.01
CA GLU A 207 -15.54 0.88 8.11
C GLU A 207 -14.23 1.40 7.49
N MET A 208 -13.08 1.21 8.16
CA MET A 208 -11.78 1.60 7.61
C MET A 208 -11.33 0.73 6.43
N VAL A 209 -11.80 -0.51 6.34
CA VAL A 209 -11.40 -1.48 5.31
C VAL A 209 -12.55 -1.89 4.38
N ARG A 210 -13.77 -1.48 4.68
CA ARG A 210 -14.99 -1.83 3.93
C ARG A 210 -14.89 -1.55 2.43
N TYR A 211 -14.32 -0.43 2.07
CA TYR A 211 -14.22 0.06 0.70
C TYR A 211 -12.85 -0.18 0.05
N ASP A 212 -12.02 -1.00 0.68
CA ASP A 212 -10.78 -1.41 0.05
C ASP A 212 -11.08 -2.21 -1.23
N ALA A 213 -10.30 -1.94 -2.27
CA ALA A 213 -10.45 -2.64 -3.54
C ALA A 213 -10.26 -4.16 -3.34
N PRO A 214 -11.01 -5.02 -4.05
CA PRO A 214 -10.84 -6.47 -3.96
C PRO A 214 -9.40 -6.95 -4.15
N SER A 215 -8.62 -6.21 -4.95
CA SER A 215 -7.18 -6.49 -5.15
C SER A 215 -6.34 -6.34 -3.88
N VAL A 216 -6.74 -5.45 -2.95
CA VAL A 216 -6.05 -5.28 -1.65
C VAL A 216 -6.28 -6.54 -0.79
N PHE A 217 -7.52 -6.99 -0.67
CA PHE A 217 -7.84 -8.23 0.04
C PHE A 217 -7.10 -9.43 -0.55
N HIS A 218 -7.09 -9.55 -1.90
CA HIS A 218 -6.38 -10.63 -2.56
C HIS A 218 -4.86 -10.56 -2.35
N ALA A 219 -4.28 -9.35 -2.33
CA ALA A 219 -2.86 -9.20 -2.04
C ALA A 219 -2.53 -9.67 -0.61
N ILE A 220 -3.31 -9.25 0.38
CA ILE A 220 -3.12 -9.61 1.79
C ILE A 220 -3.27 -11.13 1.99
N GLU A 221 -4.30 -11.74 1.41
CA GLU A 221 -4.68 -13.12 1.69
C GLU A 221 -4.04 -14.17 0.78
N ARG A 222 -3.57 -13.77 -0.41
CA ARG A 222 -3.04 -14.72 -1.42
C ARG A 222 -1.62 -14.43 -1.85
N ALA A 223 -1.21 -13.15 -1.91
CA ALA A 223 0.14 -12.80 -2.33
C ALA A 223 1.11 -12.68 -1.13
N ASN A 224 0.60 -12.61 0.11
CA ASN A 224 1.42 -12.73 1.30
C ASN A 224 1.71 -14.21 1.58
N PRO A 225 2.98 -14.65 1.57
CA PRO A 225 3.33 -16.07 1.74
C PRO A 225 2.99 -16.63 3.14
N TYR A 226 2.80 -15.78 4.14
CA TYR A 226 2.49 -16.16 5.52
C TYR A 226 0.98 -16.14 5.83
N ALA A 227 0.14 -15.64 4.93
CA ALA A 227 -1.29 -15.47 5.19
C ALA A 227 -2.05 -16.80 5.32
N LEU A 228 -1.65 -17.83 4.59
CA LEU A 228 -2.32 -19.14 4.64
C LEU A 228 -2.30 -19.73 6.05
N GLU A 229 -1.13 -19.78 6.67
CA GLU A 229 -0.96 -20.34 8.02
C GLU A 229 -1.81 -19.58 9.06
N VAL A 230 -1.76 -18.25 9.03
CA VAL A 230 -2.54 -17.39 9.93
C VAL A 230 -4.04 -17.60 9.73
N ARG A 231 -4.50 -17.68 8.50
CA ARG A 231 -5.91 -17.89 8.16
C ARG A 231 -6.42 -19.25 8.62
N GLU A 232 -5.66 -20.31 8.36
CA GLU A 232 -6.01 -21.67 8.81
C GLU A 232 -6.09 -21.73 10.33
N ARG A 233 -5.12 -21.16 11.03
CA ARG A 233 -5.13 -21.06 12.48
C ARG A 233 -6.34 -20.27 13.00
N PHE A 234 -6.68 -19.14 12.36
CA PHE A 234 -7.84 -18.34 12.74
C PHE A 234 -9.14 -19.14 12.64
N PHE A 235 -9.35 -19.88 11.57
CA PHE A 235 -10.56 -20.68 11.41
C PHE A 235 -10.58 -21.91 12.33
N ALA A 236 -9.45 -22.56 12.56
CA ALA A 236 -9.36 -23.68 13.50
C ALA A 236 -9.75 -23.24 14.92
N LEU A 237 -9.22 -22.12 15.41
CA LEU A 237 -9.58 -21.56 16.72
C LEU A 237 -11.04 -21.15 16.80
N ALA A 238 -11.62 -20.60 15.72
CA ALA A 238 -13.04 -20.28 15.67
C ALA A 238 -13.91 -21.54 15.76
N ASP A 239 -13.50 -22.64 15.13
CA ASP A 239 -14.16 -23.94 15.21
C ASP A 239 -14.02 -24.57 16.61
N GLU A 240 -12.89 -24.45 17.26
CA GLU A 240 -12.69 -24.88 18.66
C GLU A 240 -13.69 -24.17 19.60
N ILE A 241 -13.78 -22.83 19.50
CA ILE A 241 -14.73 -22.04 20.30
C ILE A 241 -16.18 -22.47 20.02
N ARG A 242 -16.53 -22.72 18.76
CA ARG A 242 -17.85 -23.22 18.40
C ARG A 242 -18.17 -24.55 19.09
N ASN A 243 -17.23 -25.50 19.03
CA ASN A 243 -17.39 -26.82 19.64
C ASN A 243 -17.50 -26.74 21.18
N GLU A 244 -16.74 -25.86 21.83
CA GLU A 244 -16.85 -25.60 23.27
C GLU A 244 -18.24 -25.12 23.68
N LEU A 245 -18.83 -24.21 22.89
CA LEU A 245 -20.17 -23.66 23.13
C LEU A 245 -21.26 -24.72 22.93
N GLU A 246 -21.09 -25.65 21.99
CA GLU A 246 -22.05 -26.73 21.73
C GLU A 246 -21.99 -27.83 22.81
N GLN A 247 -20.87 -28.05 23.44
CA GLN A 247 -20.70 -29.07 24.52
C GLN A 247 -21.27 -28.64 25.89
N GLN A 248 -21.59 -27.36 26.08
CA GLN A 248 -22.10 -26.81 27.34
C GLN A 248 -23.66 -26.76 27.35
N ILE A 249 -24.32 -27.28 26.33
CA ILE A 249 -25.78 -27.43 26.23
C ILE A 249 -26.17 -28.90 26.45
#